data_a7c0668a34deacecd07e9e296f1eff45
#
_entry.id   a7c0668a34deacecd07e9e296f1eff45
#
_cell.length_a   1.000
_cell.length_b   1.000
_cell.length_c   1.000
_cell.angle_alpha   90.00
_cell.angle_beta   90.00
_cell.angle_gamma   90.00
#
_symmetry.space_group_name_H-M   'P 1'
#
loop_
_entity.id
_entity.type
_entity.pdbx_description
1 polymer ?
#
loop_
_entity_poly.entity_id
_entity_poly.type
_entity_poly.pdbx_seq_one_letter_code
_entity_poly.pdbx_strand_id
1 'polypeptide(L)'
;MIPLLTERLRLRALIPDDLGFVRRLHANPDLIRFIPSAITPNEAAAHRHLDRFMSLVNHPVQGFSLIELRGSGDDDRAVPGTAVGLIMVKPIPSSGGGAATVLEIGWRQVAEHCGHGYVTEAARAVLNAVHDAGVERIVAVADPENIASQRVAARIGMERVGSSPARSSTTPRPCSSAPPAAAVRGRPGCPRGGSCSRRRSAPSCGPQRSLEPFSPGRSSDRSGSA
;
A
#
# COMPACT_ATOMS: atom_id res chain seq x y z
N MET A 1 -1.87 13.01 -10.44
CA MET A 1 -0.39 13.15 -10.49
C MET A 1 0.01 13.40 -11.92
N ILE A 2 0.94 14.33 -12.16
CA ILE A 2 1.42 14.70 -13.51
C ILE A 2 2.23 13.54 -14.09
N PRO A 3 2.11 13.22 -15.38
CA PRO A 3 2.96 12.24 -16.03
C PRO A 3 4.45 12.62 -15.91
N LEU A 4 5.30 11.66 -15.58
CA LEU A 4 6.73 11.85 -15.43
C LEU A 4 7.51 10.93 -16.38
N LEU A 5 8.62 11.43 -16.88
CA LEU A 5 9.58 10.64 -17.66
C LEU A 5 10.91 10.60 -16.90
N THR A 6 11.50 9.42 -16.86
CA THR A 6 12.87 9.21 -16.37
C THR A 6 13.71 8.59 -17.48
N GLU A 7 14.92 8.19 -17.18
CA GLU A 7 15.79 7.55 -18.16
C GLU A 7 15.15 6.28 -18.75
N ARG A 8 14.65 5.39 -17.91
CA ARG A 8 14.13 4.09 -18.32
C ARG A 8 12.61 3.96 -18.22
N LEU A 9 11.92 4.93 -17.56
CA LEU A 9 10.53 4.79 -17.19
C LEU A 9 9.65 5.91 -17.70
N ARG A 10 8.40 5.56 -17.95
CA ARG A 10 7.27 6.47 -18.08
C ARG A 10 6.27 6.20 -16.97
N LEU A 11 5.96 7.23 -16.19
CA LEU A 11 4.92 7.20 -15.18
C LEU A 11 3.68 7.89 -15.76
N ARG A 12 2.57 7.17 -15.85
CA ARG A 12 1.30 7.69 -16.37
C ARG A 12 0.13 7.37 -15.48
N ALA A 13 -0.96 8.10 -15.63
CA ALA A 13 -2.23 7.74 -15.04
C ALA A 13 -2.69 6.35 -15.54
N LEU A 14 -3.43 5.64 -14.69
CA LEU A 14 -4.08 4.40 -15.09
C LEU A 14 -5.29 4.70 -15.96
N ILE A 15 -5.57 3.78 -16.87
CA ILE A 15 -6.72 3.78 -17.79
C ILE A 15 -7.51 2.47 -17.63
N PRO A 16 -8.75 2.36 -18.14
CA PRO A 16 -9.54 1.13 -18.02
C PRO A 16 -8.84 -0.13 -18.51
N ASP A 17 -8.02 -0.02 -19.56
CA ASP A 17 -7.27 -1.14 -20.16
C ASP A 17 -6.18 -1.72 -19.22
N ASP A 18 -5.83 -1.02 -18.13
CA ASP A 18 -4.87 -1.49 -17.14
C ASP A 18 -5.43 -2.54 -16.16
N LEU A 19 -6.67 -2.97 -16.31
CA LEU A 19 -7.31 -3.96 -15.44
C LEU A 19 -6.49 -5.26 -15.34
N GLY A 20 -5.97 -5.73 -16.46
CA GLY A 20 -5.12 -6.92 -16.52
C GLY A 20 -3.84 -6.77 -15.67
N PHE A 21 -3.23 -5.58 -15.73
CA PHE A 21 -2.08 -5.25 -14.88
C PHE A 21 -2.45 -5.24 -13.39
N VAL A 22 -3.56 -4.60 -13.00
CA VAL A 22 -4.02 -4.54 -11.60
C VAL A 22 -4.24 -5.95 -11.04
N ARG A 23 -4.85 -6.84 -11.83
CA ARG A 23 -5.05 -8.25 -11.45
C ARG A 23 -3.72 -8.96 -11.23
N ARG A 24 -2.77 -8.86 -12.18
CA ARG A 24 -1.44 -9.46 -12.08
C ARG A 24 -0.66 -8.94 -10.87
N LEU A 25 -0.65 -7.62 -10.66
CA LEU A 25 0.02 -6.99 -9.53
C LEU A 25 -0.52 -7.51 -8.19
N HIS A 26 -1.84 -7.62 -8.07
CA HIS A 26 -2.50 -8.04 -6.84
C HIS A 26 -2.66 -9.57 -6.70
N ALA A 27 -2.20 -10.35 -7.67
CA ALA A 27 -2.06 -11.80 -7.53
C ALA A 27 -0.78 -12.21 -6.78
N ASN A 28 0.16 -11.28 -6.58
CA ASN A 28 1.42 -11.57 -5.91
C ASN A 28 1.20 -11.78 -4.39
N PRO A 29 1.46 -12.99 -3.84
CA PRO A 29 1.27 -13.28 -2.43
C PRO A 29 2.18 -12.46 -1.52
N ASP A 30 3.40 -12.14 -1.94
CA ASP A 30 4.33 -11.32 -1.17
C ASP A 30 3.83 -9.89 -1.02
N LEU A 31 3.17 -9.34 -2.03
CA LEU A 31 2.52 -8.03 -1.95
C LEU A 31 1.35 -8.07 -0.97
N ILE A 32 0.50 -9.10 -1.05
CA ILE A 32 -0.67 -9.26 -0.19
C ILE A 32 -0.25 -9.42 1.28
N ARG A 33 0.84 -10.11 1.56
CA ARG A 33 1.39 -10.26 2.91
C ARG A 33 1.58 -8.92 3.61
N PHE A 34 2.09 -7.91 2.89
CA PHE A 34 2.35 -6.57 3.43
C PHE A 34 1.24 -5.57 3.18
N ILE A 35 0.35 -5.84 2.22
CA ILE A 35 -0.78 -4.99 1.87
C ILE A 35 -2.05 -5.85 1.75
N PRO A 36 -2.62 -6.33 2.87
CA PRO A 36 -3.80 -7.20 2.84
C PRO A 36 -5.01 -6.58 2.12
N SER A 37 -5.09 -5.23 2.13
CA SER A 37 -6.14 -4.51 1.39
C SER A 37 -6.02 -4.58 -0.13
N ALA A 38 -4.92 -5.13 -0.66
CA ALA A 38 -4.73 -5.35 -2.10
C ALA A 38 -5.34 -6.68 -2.59
N ILE A 39 -5.87 -7.52 -1.70
CA ILE A 39 -6.52 -8.77 -2.09
C ILE A 39 -7.59 -8.52 -3.14
N THR A 40 -7.47 -9.25 -4.26
CA THR A 40 -8.35 -9.11 -5.42
C THR A 40 -8.92 -10.49 -5.77
N PRO A 41 -9.93 -10.95 -5.02
CA PRO A 41 -10.44 -12.32 -5.13
C PRO A 41 -11.21 -12.58 -6.43
N ASN A 42 -11.67 -11.54 -7.09
CA ASN A 42 -12.43 -11.62 -8.33
C ASN A 42 -12.29 -10.36 -9.18
N GLU A 43 -12.84 -10.38 -10.36
CA GLU A 43 -12.77 -9.28 -11.33
C GLU A 43 -13.45 -8.00 -10.83
N ALA A 44 -14.59 -8.12 -10.15
CA ALA A 44 -15.26 -6.97 -9.56
C ALA A 44 -14.40 -6.26 -8.50
N ALA A 45 -13.58 -7.00 -7.76
CA ALA A 45 -12.60 -6.40 -6.84
C ALA A 45 -11.47 -5.69 -7.61
N ALA A 46 -11.02 -6.25 -8.73
CA ALA A 46 -10.02 -5.60 -9.57
C ALA A 46 -10.53 -4.29 -10.16
N HIS A 47 -11.77 -4.24 -10.64
CA HIS A 47 -12.42 -3.02 -11.11
C HIS A 47 -12.47 -1.97 -10.00
N ARG A 48 -12.93 -2.31 -8.79
CA ARG A 48 -12.93 -1.35 -7.66
C ARG A 48 -11.55 -0.80 -7.32
N HIS A 49 -10.50 -1.60 -7.43
CA HIS A 49 -9.13 -1.11 -7.24
C HIS A 49 -8.72 -0.17 -8.35
N LEU A 50 -9.02 -0.50 -9.61
CA LEU A 50 -8.72 0.35 -10.76
C LEU A 50 -9.45 1.68 -10.68
N ASP A 51 -10.77 1.67 -10.40
CA ASP A 51 -11.58 2.88 -10.23
C ASP A 51 -11.00 3.79 -9.14
N ARG A 52 -10.60 3.20 -8.02
CA ARG A 52 -9.92 3.94 -6.94
C ARG A 52 -8.59 4.54 -7.41
N PHE A 53 -7.81 3.83 -8.22
CA PHE A 53 -6.55 4.36 -8.73
C PHE A 53 -6.78 5.49 -9.73
N MET A 54 -7.86 5.44 -10.49
CA MET A 54 -8.22 6.48 -11.45
C MET A 54 -8.90 7.70 -10.80
N SER A 55 -9.45 7.59 -9.59
CA SER A 55 -10.22 8.66 -8.95
C SER A 55 -9.44 9.95 -8.68
N LEU A 56 -8.10 9.88 -8.62
CA LEU A 56 -7.21 11.03 -8.35
C LEU A 56 -6.39 11.46 -9.59
N VAL A 57 -6.80 11.07 -10.79
CA VAL A 57 -6.03 11.31 -12.02
C VAL A 57 -5.73 12.79 -12.26
N ASN A 58 -6.66 13.68 -11.93
CA ASN A 58 -6.54 15.12 -12.18
C ASN A 58 -5.96 15.91 -10.99
N HIS A 59 -5.54 15.26 -9.91
CA HIS A 59 -4.93 15.97 -8.80
C HIS A 59 -3.46 16.28 -9.10
N PRO A 60 -2.97 17.53 -8.87
CA PRO A 60 -1.62 17.94 -9.27
C PRO A 60 -0.50 17.12 -8.58
N VAL A 61 -0.68 16.76 -7.33
CA VAL A 61 0.33 16.05 -6.52
C VAL A 61 -0.09 14.62 -6.19
N GLN A 62 -1.36 14.44 -5.77
CA GLN A 62 -1.87 13.14 -5.31
C GLN A 62 -2.33 12.29 -6.50
N GLY A 63 -2.25 10.98 -6.33
CA GLY A 63 -2.75 10.04 -7.33
C GLY A 63 -1.95 8.75 -7.37
N PHE A 64 -2.31 7.95 -8.34
CA PHE A 64 -1.64 6.70 -8.68
C PHE A 64 -1.09 6.79 -10.09
N SER A 65 0.13 6.31 -10.30
CA SER A 65 0.73 6.21 -11.63
C SER A 65 1.22 4.80 -11.89
N LEU A 66 0.92 4.31 -13.07
CA LEU A 66 1.53 3.11 -13.62
C LEU A 66 2.98 3.41 -13.97
N ILE A 67 3.86 2.49 -13.67
CA ILE A 67 5.27 2.53 -14.04
C ILE A 67 5.46 1.63 -15.26
N GLU A 68 5.81 2.24 -16.40
CA GLU A 68 6.07 1.54 -17.66
C GLU A 68 7.53 1.67 -18.07
N LEU A 69 8.05 0.62 -18.71
CA LEU A 69 9.36 0.67 -19.37
C LEU A 69 9.29 1.52 -20.65
N ARG A 70 10.31 2.35 -20.89
CA ARG A 70 10.42 3.14 -22.12
C ARG A 70 11.14 2.40 -23.25
N GLY A 71 11.86 1.33 -22.92
CA GLY A 71 12.72 0.63 -23.88
C GLY A 71 13.97 1.44 -24.27
N SER A 72 14.37 2.39 -23.42
CA SER A 72 15.62 3.14 -23.59
C SER A 72 16.68 2.58 -22.64
N GLY A 73 17.90 2.43 -23.11
CA GLY A 73 19.05 1.93 -22.35
C GLY A 73 19.54 0.55 -22.78
N ASP A 74 20.62 0.12 -22.20
CA ASP A 74 21.32 -1.16 -22.51
C ASP A 74 20.58 -2.43 -22.04
N ASP A 75 19.30 -2.30 -21.60
CA ASP A 75 18.50 -3.43 -21.15
C ASP A 75 17.69 -4.00 -22.34
N ASP A 76 18.33 -4.91 -23.09
CA ASP A 76 17.71 -5.64 -24.22
C ASP A 76 16.43 -6.42 -23.84
N ARG A 77 16.14 -6.55 -22.55
CA ARG A 77 14.94 -7.22 -22.01
C ARG A 77 13.78 -6.25 -21.76
N ALA A 78 14.04 -4.93 -21.84
CA ALA A 78 13.05 -3.92 -21.57
C ALA A 78 12.13 -3.71 -22.77
N VAL A 79 11.03 -4.43 -22.86
CA VAL A 79 10.00 -4.21 -23.87
C VAL A 79 9.26 -2.89 -23.56
N PRO A 80 9.28 -1.90 -24.49
CA PRO A 80 8.57 -0.64 -24.31
C PRO A 80 7.09 -0.84 -24.01
N GLY A 81 6.55 -0.04 -23.07
CA GLY A 81 5.15 -0.15 -22.66
C GLY A 81 4.86 -1.25 -21.65
N THR A 82 5.87 -2.05 -21.27
CA THR A 82 5.68 -3.07 -20.23
C THR A 82 5.41 -2.41 -18.88
N ALA A 83 4.26 -2.70 -18.29
CA ALA A 83 3.89 -2.25 -16.96
C ALA A 83 4.60 -3.08 -15.89
N VAL A 84 5.46 -2.44 -15.09
CA VAL A 84 6.33 -3.09 -14.09
C VAL A 84 5.94 -2.82 -12.66
N GLY A 85 5.14 -1.78 -12.41
CA GLY A 85 4.76 -1.40 -11.05
C GLY A 85 3.73 -0.27 -10.98
N LEU A 86 3.43 0.10 -9.77
CA LEU A 86 2.51 1.19 -9.41
C LEU A 86 3.18 2.07 -8.35
N ILE A 87 3.08 3.37 -8.48
CA ILE A 87 3.48 4.33 -7.47
C ILE A 87 2.30 5.22 -7.10
N MET A 88 2.25 5.66 -5.85
CA MET A 88 1.15 6.50 -5.37
C MET A 88 1.65 7.62 -4.47
N VAL A 89 0.93 8.73 -4.49
CA VAL A 89 0.97 9.77 -3.45
C VAL A 89 -0.45 10.01 -2.98
N LYS A 90 -0.70 9.85 -1.69
CA LYS A 90 -2.03 10.01 -1.10
C LYS A 90 -1.95 10.57 0.32
N PRO A 91 -3.01 11.20 0.84
CA PRO A 91 -3.05 11.60 2.24
C PRO A 91 -3.11 10.38 3.17
N ILE A 92 -2.40 10.47 4.30
CA ILE A 92 -2.60 9.55 5.41
C ILE A 92 -3.80 10.07 6.20
N PRO A 93 -4.87 9.27 6.37
CA PRO A 93 -6.00 9.68 7.20
C PRO A 93 -5.53 9.98 8.62
N SER A 94 -5.91 11.12 9.22
CA SER A 94 -5.54 11.42 10.61
C SER A 94 -6.35 10.55 11.59
N SER A 95 -5.73 10.15 12.72
CA SER A 95 -6.40 9.31 13.73
C SER A 95 -7.51 10.04 14.48
N GLY A 96 -7.54 11.37 14.41
CA GLY A 96 -8.48 12.21 15.14
C GLY A 96 -9.59 12.83 14.29
N GLY A 97 -9.83 12.35 13.05
CA GLY A 97 -10.90 12.87 12.18
C GLY A 97 -10.64 14.23 11.55
N GLY A 98 -9.48 14.86 11.81
CA GLY A 98 -9.06 16.10 11.18
C GLY A 98 -8.58 15.90 9.72
N ALA A 99 -8.41 17.01 9.00
CA ALA A 99 -7.84 16.98 7.65
C ALA A 99 -6.47 16.31 7.67
N ALA A 100 -6.23 15.45 6.67
CA ALA A 100 -4.93 14.77 6.54
C ALA A 100 -3.87 15.80 6.14
N THR A 101 -2.90 16.04 7.02
CA THR A 101 -1.84 17.03 6.81
C THR A 101 -0.55 16.43 6.25
N VAL A 102 -0.43 15.10 6.23
CA VAL A 102 0.76 14.40 5.79
C VAL A 102 0.44 13.53 4.58
N LEU A 103 1.27 13.63 3.55
CA LEU A 103 1.19 12.78 2.37
C LEU A 103 2.07 11.54 2.55
N GLU A 104 1.59 10.42 2.01
CA GLU A 104 2.32 9.15 1.91
C GLU A 104 2.72 8.92 0.46
N ILE A 105 3.99 8.59 0.24
CA ILE A 105 4.44 7.95 -0.99
C ILE A 105 4.49 6.45 -0.77
N GLY A 106 4.00 5.67 -1.73
CA GLY A 106 4.02 4.22 -1.68
C GLY A 106 4.18 3.61 -3.06
N TRP A 107 4.65 2.37 -3.10
CA TRP A 107 4.92 1.65 -4.35
C TRP A 107 4.54 0.18 -4.26
N ARG A 108 4.31 -0.40 -5.42
CA ARG A 108 4.08 -1.84 -5.64
C ARG A 108 4.79 -2.25 -6.92
N GLN A 109 5.32 -3.45 -6.97
CA GLN A 109 6.01 -3.97 -8.14
C GLN A 109 5.58 -5.40 -8.43
N VAL A 110 5.48 -5.77 -9.70
CA VAL A 110 5.30 -7.15 -10.09
C VAL A 110 6.62 -7.91 -9.87
N ALA A 111 6.53 -9.17 -9.45
CA ALA A 111 7.67 -9.94 -8.98
C ALA A 111 8.78 -10.09 -10.05
N GLU A 112 8.38 -10.29 -11.30
CA GLU A 112 9.26 -10.52 -12.45
C GLU A 112 10.22 -9.37 -12.73
N HIS A 113 9.88 -8.15 -12.28
CA HIS A 113 10.67 -6.94 -12.50
C HIS A 113 11.38 -6.44 -11.24
N CYS A 114 11.40 -7.26 -10.17
CA CYS A 114 12.13 -6.92 -8.96
C CYS A 114 13.66 -6.99 -9.20
N GLY A 115 14.43 -6.20 -8.44
CA GLY A 115 15.89 -6.18 -8.53
C GLY A 115 16.48 -5.21 -9.55
N HIS A 116 15.72 -4.72 -10.53
CA HIS A 116 16.21 -3.83 -11.60
C HIS A 116 16.27 -2.34 -11.21
N GLY A 117 15.81 -1.99 -10.00
CA GLY A 117 15.83 -0.61 -9.50
C GLY A 117 14.73 0.30 -10.04
N TYR A 118 13.79 -0.20 -10.85
CA TYR A 118 12.71 0.60 -11.46
C TYR A 118 11.88 1.35 -10.42
N VAL A 119 11.46 0.70 -9.34
CA VAL A 119 10.71 1.37 -8.28
C VAL A 119 11.52 2.46 -7.58
N THR A 120 12.83 2.24 -7.39
CA THR A 120 13.71 3.27 -6.79
C THR A 120 13.82 4.50 -7.68
N GLU A 121 13.96 4.31 -9.00
CA GLU A 121 14.00 5.37 -10.00
C GLU A 121 12.67 6.15 -10.02
N ALA A 122 11.55 5.44 -10.13
CA ALA A 122 10.21 6.02 -10.11
C ALA A 122 9.94 6.81 -8.82
N ALA A 123 10.26 6.22 -7.66
CA ALA A 123 10.02 6.85 -6.37
C ALA A 123 10.86 8.11 -6.17
N ARG A 124 12.11 8.13 -6.65
CA ARG A 124 12.95 9.33 -6.62
C ARG A 124 12.37 10.44 -7.50
N ALA A 125 11.95 10.12 -8.73
CA ALA A 125 11.33 11.08 -9.61
C ALA A 125 10.05 11.69 -9.05
N VAL A 126 9.18 10.85 -8.46
CA VAL A 126 7.95 11.31 -7.81
C VAL A 126 8.25 12.14 -6.58
N LEU A 127 9.21 11.74 -5.74
CA LEU A 127 9.61 12.49 -4.55
C LEU A 127 10.08 13.90 -4.92
N ASN A 128 10.94 14.03 -5.94
CA ASN A 128 11.40 15.32 -6.44
C ASN A 128 10.21 16.16 -6.93
N ALA A 129 9.35 15.61 -7.79
CA ALA A 129 8.19 16.33 -8.31
C ALA A 129 7.21 16.81 -7.22
N VAL A 130 7.07 16.03 -6.14
CA VAL A 130 6.24 16.40 -4.99
C VAL A 130 6.87 17.55 -4.21
N HIS A 131 8.19 17.55 -4.03
CA HIS A 131 8.91 18.67 -3.39
C HIS A 131 8.89 19.92 -4.26
N ASP A 132 9.09 19.79 -5.58
CA ASP A 132 8.99 20.90 -6.53
C ASP A 132 7.61 21.54 -6.54
N ALA A 133 6.57 20.77 -6.21
CA ALA A 133 5.20 21.26 -6.01
C ALA A 133 4.95 21.89 -4.63
N GLY A 134 6.01 22.10 -3.81
CA GLY A 134 5.92 22.78 -2.52
C GLY A 134 5.51 21.92 -1.33
N VAL A 135 5.49 20.59 -1.46
CA VAL A 135 5.22 19.70 -0.34
C VAL A 135 6.50 19.49 0.47
N GLU A 136 6.57 20.12 1.63
CA GLU A 136 7.75 20.04 2.49
C GLU A 136 7.96 18.67 3.13
N ARG A 137 6.86 17.95 3.42
CA ARG A 137 6.91 16.68 4.15
C ARG A 137 6.07 15.61 3.49
N ILE A 138 6.73 14.51 3.18
CA ILE A 138 6.12 13.27 2.70
C ILE A 138 6.72 12.09 3.45
N VAL A 139 5.95 11.05 3.72
CA VAL A 139 6.40 9.85 4.41
C VAL A 139 6.16 8.61 3.56
N ALA A 140 6.91 7.57 3.79
CA ALA A 140 6.60 6.21 3.31
C ALA A 140 6.31 5.33 4.53
N VAL A 141 5.28 4.50 4.43
CA VAL A 141 4.90 3.57 5.50
C VAL A 141 5.18 2.15 5.03
N ALA A 142 6.00 1.43 5.77
CA ALA A 142 6.36 0.05 5.45
C ALA A 142 6.25 -0.83 6.70
N ASP A 143 5.84 -2.08 6.49
CA ASP A 143 5.91 -3.09 7.54
C ASP A 143 7.39 -3.33 7.93
N PRO A 144 7.71 -3.49 9.23
CA PRO A 144 9.09 -3.76 9.68
C PRO A 144 9.74 -4.98 9.04
N GLU A 145 8.96 -5.97 8.62
CA GLU A 145 9.46 -7.15 7.91
C GLU A 145 9.63 -6.91 6.40
N ASN A 146 9.11 -5.81 5.84
CA ASN A 146 9.25 -5.48 4.43
C ASN A 146 10.59 -4.79 4.15
N ILE A 147 11.67 -5.55 4.26
CA ILE A 147 13.03 -5.06 4.04
C ILE A 147 13.21 -4.49 2.63
N ALA A 148 12.51 -5.04 1.64
CA ALA A 148 12.59 -4.55 0.25
C ALA A 148 12.11 -3.11 0.15
N SER A 149 10.94 -2.79 0.71
CA SER A 149 10.41 -1.42 0.73
C SER A 149 11.29 -0.47 1.54
N GLN A 150 11.82 -0.91 2.68
CA GLN A 150 12.74 -0.09 3.50
C GLN A 150 14.02 0.25 2.73
N ARG A 151 14.58 -0.69 1.95
CA ARG A 151 15.74 -0.43 1.10
C ARG A 151 15.45 0.59 -0.01
N VAL A 152 14.25 0.56 -0.59
CA VAL A 152 13.84 1.58 -1.57
C VAL A 152 13.78 2.95 -0.89
N ALA A 153 13.10 3.06 0.25
CA ALA A 153 13.01 4.31 1.02
C ALA A 153 14.41 4.90 1.32
N ALA A 154 15.32 4.08 1.83
CA ALA A 154 16.69 4.52 2.12
C ALA A 154 17.44 4.99 0.87
N ARG A 155 17.31 4.28 -0.28
CA ARG A 155 17.98 4.65 -1.54
C ARG A 155 17.48 5.96 -2.14
N ILE A 156 16.26 6.36 -1.87
CA ILE A 156 15.73 7.66 -2.31
C ILE A 156 15.98 8.78 -1.29
N GLY A 157 16.72 8.52 -0.22
CA GLY A 157 17.12 9.51 0.77
C GLY A 157 16.11 9.74 1.89
N MET A 158 15.18 8.82 2.12
CA MET A 158 14.25 8.92 3.25
C MET A 158 14.91 8.40 4.54
N GLU A 159 14.72 9.11 5.63
CA GLU A 159 15.20 8.74 6.97
C GLU A 159 14.09 8.08 7.78
N ARG A 160 14.49 7.13 8.63
CA ARG A 160 13.57 6.46 9.54
C ARG A 160 13.25 7.39 10.72
N VAL A 161 11.98 7.76 10.87
CA VAL A 161 11.55 8.72 11.90
C VAL A 161 10.79 8.08 13.07
N GLY A 162 10.61 6.76 13.09
CA GLY A 162 9.96 6.02 14.17
C GLY A 162 8.91 5.03 13.70
N SER A 163 8.28 4.35 14.65
CA SER A 163 7.15 3.46 14.43
C SER A 163 5.85 4.21 14.72
N SER A 164 4.89 4.10 13.80
CA SER A 164 3.51 4.52 14.05
C SER A 164 2.68 3.29 14.39
N PRO A 165 1.81 3.33 15.40
CA PRO A 165 0.88 2.23 15.62
C PRO A 165 0.13 1.96 14.32
N ALA A 166 0.20 0.72 13.85
CA ALA A 166 -0.48 0.29 12.65
C ALA A 166 -1.94 0.70 12.75
N ARG A 167 -2.42 1.51 11.81
CA ARG A 167 -3.84 1.66 11.66
C ARG A 167 -4.36 0.31 11.22
N SER A 168 -4.94 -0.41 12.16
CA SER A 168 -5.82 -1.49 11.84
C SER A 168 -6.91 -0.92 10.93
N SER A 169 -6.80 -1.14 9.63
CA SER A 169 -7.93 -1.05 8.73
C SER A 169 -8.80 -2.28 9.01
N THR A 170 -9.22 -2.43 10.25
CA THR A 170 -10.26 -3.36 10.61
C THR A 170 -11.54 -2.70 10.15
N THR A 171 -11.90 -2.95 8.91
CA THR A 171 -13.30 -2.90 8.51
C THR A 171 -14.00 -3.84 9.48
N PRO A 172 -15.00 -3.41 10.27
CA PRO A 172 -15.76 -4.35 11.08
C PRO A 172 -16.30 -5.41 10.13
N ARG A 173 -15.95 -6.66 10.36
CA ARG A 173 -16.61 -7.77 9.69
C ARG A 173 -18.10 -7.61 10.03
N PRO A 174 -19.01 -7.55 9.03
CA PRO A 174 -20.40 -7.63 9.35
C PRO A 174 -20.59 -8.96 10.11
N CYS A 175 -21.16 -8.88 11.29
CA CYS A 175 -21.55 -10.05 12.06
C CYS A 175 -22.44 -10.88 11.13
N SER A 176 -21.92 -11.99 10.62
CA SER A 176 -22.70 -12.94 9.83
C SER A 176 -23.86 -13.36 10.72
N SER A 177 -25.05 -13.00 10.32
CA SER A 177 -26.30 -13.47 10.89
C SER A 177 -26.23 -14.99 11.03
N ALA A 178 -26.40 -15.46 12.26
CA ALA A 178 -26.58 -16.87 12.55
C ALA A 178 -27.73 -17.44 11.68
N PRO A 179 -27.62 -18.68 11.19
CA PRO A 179 -28.71 -19.30 10.46
C PRO A 179 -29.93 -19.43 11.38
N PRO A 180 -31.15 -19.34 10.85
CA PRO A 180 -32.36 -19.48 11.66
C PRO A 180 -32.38 -20.86 12.32
N ALA A 181 -32.60 -20.86 13.64
CA ALA A 181 -32.74 -22.07 14.40
C ALA A 181 -33.92 -22.90 13.86
N ALA A 182 -33.62 -24.10 13.38
CA ALA A 182 -34.63 -25.08 13.05
C ALA A 182 -35.42 -25.41 14.34
N ALA A 183 -36.73 -25.24 14.31
CA ALA A 183 -37.64 -25.56 15.37
C ALA A 183 -37.65 -27.07 15.59
N VAL A 184 -37.05 -27.52 16.66
CA VAL A 184 -37.24 -28.89 17.20
C VAL A 184 -38.27 -28.80 18.31
N ARG A 185 -39.43 -29.41 18.06
CA ARG A 185 -40.52 -29.61 19.02
C ARG A 185 -40.05 -30.46 20.20
N GLY A 186 -40.48 -30.06 21.40
CA GLY A 186 -40.05 -30.59 22.68
C GLY A 186 -40.48 -32.01 22.99
N ARG A 187 -39.83 -32.55 24.00
CA ARG A 187 -40.38 -33.50 24.98
C ARG A 187 -39.81 -33.17 26.35
N PRO A 188 -40.60 -33.37 27.42
CA PRO A 188 -40.27 -32.94 28.76
C PRO A 188 -39.54 -34.02 29.57
N GLY A 189 -38.72 -33.62 30.53
CA GLY A 189 -38.15 -34.53 31.53
C GLY A 189 -36.98 -33.91 32.29
N CYS A 190 -37.25 -33.41 33.48
CA CYS A 190 -36.30 -33.10 34.58
C CYS A 190 -35.57 -34.35 35.08
N PRO A 191 -34.50 -34.32 35.93
CA PRO A 191 -34.16 -33.31 36.92
C PRO A 191 -32.64 -33.06 37.20
N ARG A 192 -32.40 -31.95 37.90
CA ARG A 192 -31.37 -31.67 38.94
C ARG A 192 -29.91 -32.11 38.81
N GLY A 193 -29.03 -31.13 38.95
CA GLY A 193 -27.78 -31.23 39.70
C GLY A 193 -26.50 -31.26 38.86
N GLY A 194 -25.66 -30.25 38.97
CA GLY A 194 -24.27 -30.35 38.52
C GLY A 194 -23.67 -29.02 38.11
N SER A 195 -23.09 -28.31 39.06
CA SER A 195 -22.17 -27.18 38.81
C SER A 195 -20.98 -27.67 37.99
N CYS A 196 -20.71 -27.03 36.85
CA CYS A 196 -19.43 -27.18 36.18
C CYS A 196 -18.96 -25.80 35.69
N SER A 197 -18.13 -25.19 36.51
CA SER A 197 -17.34 -24.05 36.19
C SER A 197 -16.27 -24.46 35.16
N ARG A 198 -16.45 -24.09 33.90
CA ARG A 198 -15.35 -24.07 32.92
C ARG A 198 -15.10 -22.63 32.49
N ARG A 199 -14.10 -22.05 33.12
CA ARG A 199 -13.39 -20.87 32.61
C ARG A 199 -12.83 -21.25 31.23
N ARG A 200 -13.39 -20.70 30.17
CA ARG A 200 -12.75 -20.70 28.86
C ARG A 200 -11.91 -19.44 28.78
N SER A 201 -10.61 -19.63 28.85
CA SER A 201 -9.59 -18.65 28.54
C SER A 201 -9.84 -18.02 27.13
N ALA A 202 -9.94 -16.73 27.08
CA ALA A 202 -9.93 -16.00 25.81
C ALA A 202 -8.58 -16.20 25.12
N PRO A 203 -8.53 -16.34 23.78
CA PRO A 203 -7.27 -16.37 23.07
C PRO A 203 -6.62 -14.99 23.19
N SER A 204 -5.38 -14.95 23.66
CA SER A 204 -4.53 -13.77 23.69
C SER A 204 -4.38 -13.22 22.28
N CYS A 205 -4.76 -11.96 22.11
CA CYS A 205 -4.49 -11.19 20.93
C CYS A 205 -2.95 -11.08 20.77
N GLY A 206 -2.40 -11.64 19.71
CA GLY A 206 -0.97 -11.56 19.40
C GLY A 206 -0.55 -10.09 19.20
N PRO A 207 0.76 -9.79 19.27
CA PRO A 207 1.25 -8.43 19.24
C PRO A 207 0.88 -7.74 17.91
N GLN A 208 0.29 -6.56 18.04
CA GLN A 208 0.02 -5.67 16.91
C GLN A 208 1.34 -5.26 16.28
N ARG A 209 1.53 -5.58 15.01
CA ARG A 209 2.71 -5.17 14.25
C ARG A 209 2.64 -3.67 13.98
N SER A 210 3.69 -2.96 14.33
CA SER A 210 3.84 -1.53 14.08
C SER A 210 4.34 -1.29 12.66
N LEU A 211 3.75 -0.31 11.98
CA LEU A 211 4.27 0.21 10.70
C LEU A 211 5.24 1.35 10.99
N GLU A 212 6.34 1.41 10.26
CA GLU A 212 7.36 2.41 10.45
C GLU A 212 7.32 3.48 9.35
N PRO A 213 7.22 4.77 9.70
CA PRO A 213 7.28 5.86 8.74
C PRO A 213 8.72 6.24 8.38
N PHE A 214 8.91 6.60 7.12
CA PHE A 214 10.15 7.19 6.58
C PHE A 214 9.88 8.61 6.08
N SER A 215 10.84 9.49 6.21
CA SER A 215 10.81 10.85 5.69
C SER A 215 12.07 11.18 4.90
N PRO A 216 12.04 12.14 3.95
CA PRO A 216 13.24 12.56 3.25
C PRO A 216 14.22 13.26 4.21
N GLY A 217 15.49 12.91 4.09
CA GLY A 217 16.58 13.60 4.78
C GLY A 217 16.73 15.02 4.24
N ARG A 218 16.94 15.99 5.12
CA ARG A 218 17.32 17.34 4.71
C ARG A 218 18.72 17.28 4.11
N SER A 219 18.88 17.74 2.88
CA SER A 219 20.21 18.02 2.34
C SER A 219 20.81 19.15 3.17
N SER A 220 21.88 18.86 3.92
CA SER A 220 22.68 19.90 4.54
C SER A 220 23.42 20.64 3.45
N ASP A 221 22.97 21.85 3.10
CA ASP A 221 23.75 22.81 2.36
C ASP A 221 25.05 23.10 3.14
N ARG A 222 26.13 22.51 2.69
CA ARG A 222 27.47 23.00 3.02
C ARG A 222 27.80 24.09 2.00
N SER A 223 27.34 25.30 2.29
CA SER A 223 27.95 26.52 1.72
C SER A 223 29.32 26.68 2.39
N GLY A 224 30.35 26.14 1.76
CA GLY A 224 31.75 26.47 2.05
C GLY A 224 32.09 27.79 1.39
N SER A 225 32.20 28.84 2.15
CA SER A 225 32.91 30.04 1.75
C SER A 225 34.41 29.77 1.73
N ALA A 226 35.03 30.06 0.62
CA ALA A 226 36.39 30.54 0.49
C ALA A 226 36.55 31.14 -0.93
#